data_155ce9edac29faaa8b245779b3c43fcc
#
_entry.id   155ce9edac29faaa8b245779b3c43fcc
#
_cell.length_a   1.000
_cell.length_b   1.000
_cell.length_c   1.000
_cell.angle_alpha   90.00
_cell.angle_beta   90.00
_cell.angle_gamma   90.00
#
_symmetry.space_group_name_H-M   'P 1'
#
loop_
_entity.id
_entity.type
_entity.pdbx_description
1 polymer ?
#
loop_
_entity_poly.entity_id
_entity_poly.type
_entity_poly.pdbx_seq_one_letter_code
_entity_poly.pdbx_strand_id
1 'polypeptide(L)'
;LRRRGELVDKIELVVASSEPASALASLADLPETVGMVDIQDDCGILQLGSGPRLEVLVSTPAQFPWALWRGTGSQKHIDHLQAFAQKLGLKLDEEGIWVNGTQVVPASEAALYELVGLPFIPPEIREGRGEIEAASEDALPHLVELSDIRGDLHCHSRWSDGVLTIEEVAQAAQAKGYEYVAICDHSQSLKIANGLSPERLRQQHQQILHIREQLGFNLLSGIEVDILGDGSLDLLDSVLAERDVVVASIHSGFRQDEQQLTNRVIKAMENPHVDIIGHPTGRLLGRRSPYSINMEQVMQRAAITGSVLEINASPDRLDLNDVHTQMARSMGVKIAINTDAHSQVELDNMQDRKSVV
;
A
#
# COMPACT_ATOMS: atom_id res chain seq x y z
N LEU A 1 -10.19 -5.74 6.82
CA LEU A 1 -8.86 -6.34 6.61
C LEU A 1 -8.68 -6.95 5.22
N ARG A 2 -9.64 -7.74 4.68
CA ARG A 2 -9.52 -8.38 3.37
C ARG A 2 -9.38 -7.37 2.22
N ARG A 3 -10.04 -6.21 2.30
CA ARG A 3 -9.89 -5.11 1.34
C ARG A 3 -8.60 -4.33 1.48
N ARG A 4 -7.80 -4.63 2.51
CA ARG A 4 -6.54 -3.96 2.83
C ARG A 4 -6.62 -2.44 2.91
N GLY A 5 -7.74 -1.93 3.45
CA GLY A 5 -7.89 -0.50 3.72
C GLY A 5 -6.79 0.01 4.64
N GLU A 6 -6.37 1.24 4.43
CA GLU A 6 -5.28 1.89 5.19
C GLU A 6 -5.60 2.06 6.67
N LEU A 7 -6.86 2.37 6.96
CA LEU A 7 -7.40 2.49 8.31
C LEU A 7 -8.61 1.59 8.44
N VAL A 8 -8.72 0.96 9.58
CA VAL A 8 -9.83 0.06 9.92
C VAL A 8 -10.50 0.58 11.18
N ASP A 9 -11.70 1.12 11.04
CA ASP A 9 -12.48 1.67 12.17
C ASP A 9 -13.00 0.56 13.08
N LYS A 10 -13.29 -0.61 12.50
CA LYS A 10 -13.80 -1.79 13.19
C LYS A 10 -13.26 -3.07 12.54
N ILE A 11 -13.13 -4.10 13.33
CA ILE A 11 -12.76 -5.44 12.83
C ILE A 11 -14.05 -6.22 12.64
N GLU A 12 -14.32 -6.67 11.42
CA GLU A 12 -15.44 -7.54 11.10
C GLU A 12 -14.93 -8.95 10.84
N LEU A 13 -15.54 -9.93 11.49
CA LEU A 13 -15.21 -11.35 11.39
C LEU A 13 -16.46 -12.14 11.00
N VAL A 14 -16.34 -12.94 9.96
CA VAL A 14 -17.37 -13.93 9.61
C VAL A 14 -16.88 -15.31 10.01
N VAL A 15 -17.70 -16.04 10.76
CA VAL A 15 -17.37 -17.37 11.29
C VAL A 15 -18.36 -18.39 10.75
N ALA A 16 -17.85 -19.54 10.28
CA ALA A 16 -18.68 -20.66 9.86
C ALA A 16 -18.92 -21.60 11.05
N SER A 17 -20.17 -21.70 11.51
CA SER A 17 -20.59 -22.65 12.54
C SER A 17 -22.06 -23.02 12.40
N SER A 18 -22.39 -24.28 12.71
CA SER A 18 -23.78 -24.72 12.87
C SER A 18 -24.36 -24.36 14.25
N GLU A 19 -23.51 -23.90 15.19
CA GLU A 19 -23.83 -23.61 16.57
C GLU A 19 -23.41 -22.15 16.91
N PRO A 20 -24.19 -21.13 16.48
CA PRO A 20 -23.80 -19.73 16.61
C PRO A 20 -23.50 -19.30 18.04
N ALA A 21 -24.38 -19.65 18.98
CA ALA A 21 -24.21 -19.28 20.40
C ALA A 21 -22.91 -19.86 20.99
N SER A 22 -22.55 -21.09 20.64
CA SER A 22 -21.34 -21.74 21.13
C SER A 22 -20.09 -21.07 20.49
N ALA A 23 -20.15 -20.70 19.21
CA ALA A 23 -19.07 -20.01 18.52
C ALA A 23 -18.82 -18.62 19.12
N LEU A 24 -19.88 -17.84 19.38
CA LEU A 24 -19.79 -16.53 20.02
C LEU A 24 -19.24 -16.63 21.46
N ALA A 25 -19.71 -17.61 22.24
CA ALA A 25 -19.19 -17.85 23.57
C ALA A 25 -17.68 -18.18 23.55
N SER A 26 -17.25 -19.05 22.64
CA SER A 26 -15.84 -19.39 22.49
C SER A 26 -14.94 -18.19 22.11
N LEU A 27 -15.46 -17.27 21.31
CA LEU A 27 -14.74 -16.03 20.96
C LEU A 27 -14.69 -15.04 22.13
N ALA A 28 -15.74 -15.02 22.96
CA ALA A 28 -15.77 -14.18 24.15
C ALA A 28 -14.77 -14.65 25.23
N ASP A 29 -14.45 -15.93 25.25
CA ASP A 29 -13.49 -16.54 26.18
C ASP A 29 -12.01 -16.41 25.73
N LEU A 30 -11.75 -15.79 24.56
CA LEU A 30 -10.37 -15.56 24.12
C LEU A 30 -9.66 -14.54 25.03
N PRO A 31 -8.35 -14.74 25.31
CA PRO A 31 -7.58 -13.87 26.20
C PRO A 31 -7.56 -12.40 25.74
N GLU A 32 -7.69 -12.15 24.46
CA GLU A 32 -7.72 -10.82 23.84
C GLU A 32 -9.05 -10.10 24.06
N THR A 33 -10.12 -10.82 24.42
CA THR A 33 -11.46 -10.27 24.66
C THR A 33 -11.61 -9.87 26.12
N VAL A 34 -11.92 -8.61 26.37
CA VAL A 34 -12.16 -8.09 27.73
C VAL A 34 -13.62 -7.97 28.11
N GLY A 35 -14.54 -8.16 27.15
CA GLY A 35 -15.98 -8.18 27.41
C GLY A 35 -16.81 -8.28 26.15
N MET A 36 -18.06 -8.68 26.34
CA MET A 36 -19.10 -8.63 25.31
C MET A 36 -19.93 -7.36 25.48
N VAL A 37 -20.12 -6.63 24.38
CA VAL A 37 -20.90 -5.38 24.35
C VAL A 37 -22.35 -5.66 23.99
N ASP A 38 -22.58 -6.55 23.01
CA ASP A 38 -23.91 -6.97 22.55
C ASP A 38 -23.84 -8.38 21.96
N ILE A 39 -24.92 -9.14 22.09
CA ILE A 39 -25.09 -10.46 21.48
C ILE A 39 -26.54 -10.59 20.99
N GLN A 40 -26.64 -11.01 19.73
CA GLN A 40 -27.87 -11.47 19.11
C GLN A 40 -27.69 -12.94 18.67
N ASP A 41 -28.70 -13.56 18.12
CA ASP A 41 -28.71 -15.00 17.83
C ASP A 41 -27.50 -15.49 17.02
N ASP A 42 -27.06 -14.74 16.01
CA ASP A 42 -26.00 -15.09 15.08
C ASP A 42 -24.89 -14.02 14.96
N CYS A 43 -24.99 -12.94 15.72
CA CYS A 43 -23.99 -11.89 15.72
C CYS A 43 -23.64 -11.41 17.12
N GLY A 44 -22.44 -10.84 17.27
CA GLY A 44 -21.96 -10.29 18.52
C GLY A 44 -20.95 -9.18 18.34
N ILE A 45 -20.89 -8.28 19.33
CA ILE A 45 -19.87 -7.23 19.40
C ILE A 45 -19.01 -7.50 20.64
N LEU A 46 -17.73 -7.76 20.38
CA LEU A 46 -16.73 -8.03 21.41
C LEU A 46 -15.81 -6.82 21.58
N GLN A 47 -15.42 -6.52 22.80
CA GLN A 47 -14.42 -5.51 23.11
C GLN A 47 -13.06 -6.19 23.25
N LEU A 48 -12.07 -5.77 22.46
CA LEU A 48 -10.70 -6.26 22.58
C LEU A 48 -9.90 -5.43 23.60
N GLY A 49 -8.99 -6.08 24.30
CA GLY A 49 -8.11 -5.44 25.27
C GLY A 49 -7.16 -4.40 24.67
N SER A 50 -6.87 -4.52 23.37
CA SER A 50 -6.11 -3.54 22.59
C SER A 50 -6.88 -2.28 22.20
N GLY A 51 -8.21 -2.22 22.47
CA GLY A 51 -9.07 -1.07 22.24
C GLY A 51 -10.11 -1.22 21.12
N PRO A 52 -9.86 -1.78 19.93
CA PRO A 52 -10.85 -1.91 18.87
C PRO A 52 -11.99 -2.87 19.24
N ARG A 53 -13.14 -2.67 18.57
CA ARG A 53 -14.27 -3.59 18.65
C ARG A 53 -14.17 -4.63 17.54
N LEU A 54 -14.58 -5.85 17.87
CA LEU A 54 -14.72 -6.97 16.95
C LEU A 54 -16.23 -7.24 16.76
N GLU A 55 -16.71 -6.98 15.56
CA GLU A 55 -18.07 -7.38 15.15
C GLU A 55 -17.99 -8.78 14.53
N VAL A 56 -18.75 -9.71 15.08
CA VAL A 56 -18.74 -11.12 14.64
C VAL A 56 -20.09 -11.46 14.07
N LEU A 57 -20.10 -12.00 12.85
CA LEU A 57 -21.25 -12.65 12.25
C LEU A 57 -20.98 -14.15 12.17
N VAL A 58 -21.83 -14.96 12.75
CA VAL A 58 -21.77 -16.42 12.63
C VAL A 58 -22.78 -16.87 11.59
N SER A 59 -22.29 -17.58 10.59
CA SER A 59 -23.10 -18.11 9.50
C SER A 59 -22.97 -19.62 9.45
N THR A 60 -24.01 -20.31 8.95
CA THR A 60 -23.88 -21.74 8.68
C THR A 60 -22.78 -22.01 7.65
N PRO A 61 -22.11 -23.17 7.68
CA PRO A 61 -21.09 -23.51 6.68
C PRO A 61 -21.60 -23.39 5.24
N ALA A 62 -22.86 -23.69 4.98
CA ALA A 62 -23.45 -23.55 3.65
C ALA A 62 -23.59 -22.08 3.21
N GLN A 63 -23.97 -21.18 4.11
CA GLN A 63 -24.16 -19.76 3.81
C GLN A 63 -22.90 -18.92 3.99
N PHE A 64 -21.81 -19.51 4.52
CA PHE A 64 -20.56 -18.79 4.79
C PHE A 64 -20.01 -18.03 3.57
N PRO A 65 -19.97 -18.58 2.35
CA PRO A 65 -19.47 -17.83 1.18
C PRO A 65 -20.26 -16.55 0.89
N TRP A 66 -21.59 -16.60 1.07
CA TRP A 66 -22.47 -15.45 0.94
C TRP A 66 -22.20 -14.38 2.01
N ALA A 67 -22.16 -14.82 3.28
CA ALA A 67 -21.90 -13.95 4.41
C ALA A 67 -20.50 -13.29 4.31
N LEU A 68 -19.49 -14.08 3.89
CA LEU A 68 -18.12 -13.60 3.70
C LEU A 68 -18.06 -12.54 2.58
N TRP A 69 -18.73 -12.80 1.45
CA TRP A 69 -18.78 -11.83 0.34
C TRP A 69 -19.42 -10.51 0.81
N ARG A 70 -20.56 -10.57 1.50
CA ARG A 70 -21.28 -9.41 2.04
C ARG A 70 -20.44 -8.63 3.04
N GLY A 71 -19.80 -9.32 3.99
CA GLY A 71 -18.93 -8.70 4.99
C GLY A 71 -17.59 -8.20 4.43
N THR A 72 -17.28 -8.53 3.16
CA THR A 72 -16.02 -8.10 2.52
C THR A 72 -16.19 -6.87 1.66
N GLY A 73 -17.22 -6.82 0.80
CA GLY A 73 -17.43 -5.69 -0.12
C GLY A 73 -17.79 -4.39 0.60
N SER A 74 -17.40 -3.24 0.04
CA SER A 74 -17.97 -1.97 0.46
C SER A 74 -19.47 -1.93 0.14
N GLN A 75 -20.24 -1.11 0.83
CA GLN A 75 -21.68 -0.98 0.53
C GLN A 75 -21.92 -0.60 -0.93
N LYS A 76 -21.08 0.27 -1.49
CA LYS A 76 -21.15 0.65 -2.91
C LYS A 76 -20.93 -0.54 -3.86
N HIS A 77 -19.95 -1.39 -3.55
CA HIS A 77 -19.71 -2.61 -4.32
C HIS A 77 -20.93 -3.54 -4.30
N ILE A 78 -21.51 -3.74 -3.11
CA ILE A 78 -22.71 -4.57 -2.93
C ILE A 78 -23.86 -3.98 -3.75
N ASP A 79 -24.13 -2.68 -3.64
CA ASP A 79 -25.21 -2.00 -4.35
C ASP A 79 -25.02 -2.08 -5.88
N HIS A 80 -23.79 -1.90 -6.37
CA HIS A 80 -23.47 -2.02 -7.81
C HIS A 80 -23.68 -3.44 -8.32
N LEU A 81 -23.23 -4.46 -7.58
CA LEU A 81 -23.44 -5.85 -7.99
C LEU A 81 -24.92 -6.24 -7.95
N GLN A 82 -25.67 -5.77 -6.96
CA GLN A 82 -27.13 -5.96 -6.90
C GLN A 82 -27.82 -5.35 -8.12
N ALA A 83 -27.48 -4.11 -8.49
CA ALA A 83 -28.01 -3.43 -9.66
C ALA A 83 -27.62 -4.16 -10.97
N PHE A 84 -26.39 -4.69 -11.05
CA PHE A 84 -25.94 -5.48 -12.19
C PHE A 84 -26.71 -6.79 -12.31
N ALA A 85 -26.84 -7.55 -11.22
CA ALA A 85 -27.59 -8.81 -11.18
C ALA A 85 -29.07 -8.62 -11.55
N GLN A 86 -29.68 -7.51 -11.10
CA GLN A 86 -31.08 -7.19 -11.42
C GLN A 86 -31.31 -7.05 -12.93
N LYS A 87 -30.34 -6.48 -13.67
CA LYS A 87 -30.41 -6.39 -15.15
C LYS A 87 -30.43 -7.77 -15.82
N LEU A 88 -29.87 -8.78 -15.14
CA LEU A 88 -29.86 -10.17 -15.60
C LEU A 88 -31.07 -10.96 -15.11
N GLY A 89 -32.03 -10.36 -14.43
CA GLY A 89 -33.19 -11.01 -13.85
C GLY A 89 -32.93 -11.80 -12.58
N LEU A 90 -31.78 -11.56 -11.95
CA LEU A 90 -31.40 -12.14 -10.65
C LEU A 90 -31.70 -11.15 -9.52
N LYS A 91 -32.01 -11.65 -8.34
CA LYS A 91 -32.17 -10.83 -7.14
C LYS A 91 -31.09 -11.19 -6.12
N LEU A 92 -30.35 -10.21 -5.65
CA LEU A 92 -29.41 -10.33 -4.55
C LEU A 92 -29.97 -9.49 -3.39
N ASP A 93 -30.20 -10.09 -2.24
CA ASP A 93 -30.71 -9.40 -1.06
C ASP A 93 -29.98 -9.89 0.23
N GLU A 94 -30.52 -9.57 1.39
CA GLU A 94 -29.90 -9.96 2.67
C GLU A 94 -29.89 -11.47 2.89
N GLU A 95 -30.85 -12.17 2.33
CA GLU A 95 -31.03 -13.60 2.53
C GLU A 95 -30.22 -14.45 1.52
N GLY A 96 -29.80 -13.89 0.39
CA GLY A 96 -29.00 -14.61 -0.61
C GLY A 96 -29.21 -14.18 -2.05
N ILE A 97 -28.98 -15.14 -2.95
CA ILE A 97 -29.16 -14.98 -4.40
C ILE A 97 -30.40 -15.77 -4.80
N TRP A 98 -31.24 -15.13 -5.62
CA TRP A 98 -32.49 -15.73 -6.13
C TRP A 98 -32.46 -15.80 -7.65
N VAL A 99 -32.63 -17.00 -8.15
CA VAL A 99 -32.71 -17.27 -9.58
C VAL A 99 -34.11 -17.83 -9.86
N ASN A 100 -34.93 -17.15 -10.67
CA ASN A 100 -36.31 -17.53 -10.96
C ASN A 100 -37.15 -17.82 -9.68
N GLY A 101 -36.95 -17.04 -8.62
CA GLY A 101 -37.67 -17.20 -7.36
C GLY A 101 -37.16 -18.33 -6.44
N THR A 102 -36.12 -19.04 -6.86
CA THR A 102 -35.46 -20.08 -6.03
C THR A 102 -34.17 -19.53 -5.46
N GLN A 103 -33.98 -19.69 -4.15
CA GLN A 103 -32.73 -19.30 -3.47
C GLN A 103 -31.61 -20.24 -3.92
N VAL A 104 -30.48 -19.66 -4.30
CA VAL A 104 -29.25 -20.37 -4.66
C VAL A 104 -28.17 -20.01 -3.63
N VAL A 105 -27.52 -21.02 -3.09
CA VAL A 105 -26.40 -20.85 -2.15
C VAL A 105 -25.10 -21.12 -2.93
N PRO A 106 -24.25 -20.10 -3.14
CA PRO A 106 -22.99 -20.28 -3.85
C PRO A 106 -22.00 -21.08 -3.01
N ALA A 107 -21.28 -22.02 -3.63
CA ALA A 107 -20.27 -22.84 -2.94
C ALA A 107 -19.00 -22.04 -2.55
N SER A 108 -18.80 -20.87 -3.16
CA SER A 108 -17.67 -19.98 -2.92
C SER A 108 -18.02 -18.56 -3.37
N GLU A 109 -17.20 -17.57 -3.00
CA GLU A 109 -17.31 -16.20 -3.55
C GLU A 109 -17.10 -16.20 -5.09
N ALA A 110 -16.20 -17.03 -5.62
CA ALA A 110 -16.02 -17.16 -7.07
C ALA A 110 -17.30 -17.65 -7.75
N ALA A 111 -17.93 -18.70 -7.21
CA ALA A 111 -19.20 -19.22 -7.73
C ALA A 111 -20.34 -18.17 -7.67
N LEU A 112 -20.28 -17.22 -6.71
CA LEU A 112 -21.21 -16.10 -6.66
C LEU A 112 -21.07 -15.19 -7.89
N TYR A 113 -19.83 -14.81 -8.23
CA TYR A 113 -19.58 -13.98 -9.40
C TYR A 113 -19.90 -14.71 -10.70
N GLU A 114 -19.62 -16.01 -10.79
CA GLU A 114 -19.99 -16.85 -11.93
C GLU A 114 -21.51 -16.87 -12.17
N LEU A 115 -22.33 -16.90 -11.11
CA LEU A 115 -23.80 -16.84 -11.21
C LEU A 115 -24.30 -15.56 -11.88
N VAL A 116 -23.59 -14.46 -11.73
CA VAL A 116 -23.90 -13.18 -12.38
C VAL A 116 -23.09 -12.97 -13.67
N GLY A 117 -22.35 -13.98 -14.13
CA GLY A 117 -21.59 -13.95 -15.39
C GLY A 117 -20.33 -13.07 -15.32
N LEU A 118 -19.75 -12.88 -14.13
CA LEU A 118 -18.54 -12.10 -13.91
C LEU A 118 -17.38 -12.99 -13.45
N PRO A 119 -16.13 -12.64 -13.77
CA PRO A 119 -14.96 -13.23 -13.13
C PRO A 119 -14.92 -12.85 -11.65
N PHE A 120 -14.15 -13.61 -10.86
CA PHE A 120 -13.93 -13.28 -9.46
C PHE A 120 -13.28 -11.90 -9.30
N ILE A 121 -13.93 -11.04 -8.53
CA ILE A 121 -13.40 -9.72 -8.21
C ILE A 121 -12.62 -9.83 -6.90
N PRO A 122 -11.30 -9.55 -6.87
CA PRO A 122 -10.50 -9.57 -5.65
C PRO A 122 -11.06 -8.65 -4.56
N PRO A 123 -10.99 -9.06 -3.28
CA PRO A 123 -11.46 -8.24 -2.15
C PRO A 123 -10.91 -6.83 -2.14
N GLU A 124 -9.64 -6.67 -2.51
CA GLU A 124 -8.89 -5.42 -2.47
C GLU A 124 -9.51 -4.29 -3.31
N ILE A 125 -10.21 -4.65 -4.39
CA ILE A 125 -10.83 -3.67 -5.30
C ILE A 125 -12.36 -3.60 -5.18
N ARG A 126 -12.98 -4.24 -4.18
CA ARG A 126 -14.43 -4.20 -3.96
C ARG A 126 -14.89 -2.91 -3.29
N GLU A 127 -14.61 -1.77 -3.94
CA GLU A 127 -14.85 -0.42 -3.40
C GLU A 127 -15.98 0.33 -4.11
N GLY A 128 -16.59 -0.22 -5.17
CA GLY A 128 -17.62 0.45 -5.98
C GLY A 128 -17.04 1.59 -6.81
N ARG A 129 -15.87 1.37 -7.40
CA ARG A 129 -15.14 2.35 -8.22
C ARG A 129 -15.04 1.93 -9.69
N GLY A 130 -15.99 1.13 -10.19
CA GLY A 130 -16.02 0.67 -11.58
C GLY A 130 -15.52 -0.75 -11.77
N GLU A 131 -15.24 -1.50 -10.71
CA GLU A 131 -14.75 -2.88 -10.79
C GLU A 131 -15.80 -3.85 -11.37
N ILE A 132 -17.10 -3.57 -11.21
CA ILE A 132 -18.17 -4.41 -11.80
C ILE A 132 -18.16 -4.26 -13.32
N GLU A 133 -18.08 -3.03 -13.81
CA GLU A 133 -18.00 -2.70 -15.24
C GLU A 133 -16.70 -3.30 -15.82
N ALA A 134 -15.57 -3.08 -15.17
CA ALA A 134 -14.28 -3.65 -15.59
C ALA A 134 -14.32 -5.18 -15.65
N ALA A 135 -14.97 -5.84 -14.66
CA ALA A 135 -15.16 -7.28 -14.66
C ALA A 135 -16.01 -7.74 -15.85
N SER A 136 -17.08 -7.01 -16.21
CA SER A 136 -17.95 -7.34 -17.34
C SER A 136 -17.27 -7.18 -18.71
N GLU A 137 -16.21 -6.38 -18.77
CA GLU A 137 -15.42 -6.10 -19.99
C GLU A 137 -14.11 -6.90 -20.04
N ASP A 138 -13.88 -7.83 -19.09
CA ASP A 138 -12.63 -8.58 -18.90
C ASP A 138 -11.39 -7.66 -18.74
N ALA A 139 -11.60 -6.52 -18.09
CA ALA A 139 -10.63 -5.45 -17.90
C ALA A 139 -10.24 -5.24 -16.43
N LEU A 140 -10.44 -6.24 -15.56
CA LEU A 140 -9.96 -6.17 -14.18
C LEU A 140 -8.44 -5.95 -14.13
N PRO A 141 -7.94 -5.11 -13.21
CA PRO A 141 -6.52 -4.95 -13.06
C PRO A 141 -5.87 -6.25 -12.54
N HIS A 142 -4.68 -6.55 -13.03
CA HIS A 142 -3.80 -7.48 -12.35
C HIS A 142 -3.24 -6.78 -11.10
N LEU A 143 -3.56 -7.29 -9.93
CA LEU A 143 -3.03 -6.74 -8.67
C LEU A 143 -1.61 -7.24 -8.44
N VAL A 144 -0.74 -6.34 -7.97
CA VAL A 144 0.65 -6.70 -7.64
C VAL A 144 0.68 -7.68 -6.48
N GLU A 145 1.37 -8.80 -6.66
CA GLU A 145 1.63 -9.78 -5.62
C GLU A 145 3.07 -9.68 -5.11
N LEU A 146 3.35 -10.26 -3.93
CA LEU A 146 4.70 -10.25 -3.35
C LEU A 146 5.71 -10.94 -4.27
N SER A 147 5.28 -11.93 -5.05
CA SER A 147 6.09 -12.61 -6.06
C SER A 147 6.50 -11.73 -7.24
N ASP A 148 5.79 -10.60 -7.46
CA ASP A 148 6.11 -9.64 -8.53
C ASP A 148 7.19 -8.64 -8.09
N ILE A 149 7.42 -8.52 -6.78
CA ILE A 149 8.42 -7.61 -6.22
C ILE A 149 9.82 -8.17 -6.47
N ARG A 150 10.62 -7.42 -7.22
CA ARG A 150 11.98 -7.80 -7.64
C ARG A 150 13.07 -7.17 -6.76
N GLY A 151 12.77 -6.13 -6.03
CA GLY A 151 13.74 -5.40 -5.20
C GLY A 151 13.13 -4.21 -4.49
N ASP A 152 13.98 -3.45 -3.83
CA ASP A 152 13.64 -2.23 -3.11
C ASP A 152 14.60 -1.11 -3.50
N LEU A 153 14.05 0.04 -3.91
CA LEU A 153 14.84 1.18 -4.40
C LEU A 153 14.96 2.32 -3.37
N HIS A 154 14.53 2.07 -2.11
CA HIS A 154 14.61 3.09 -1.07
C HIS A 154 14.83 2.45 0.31
N CYS A 155 16.09 2.26 0.68
CA CYS A 155 16.52 1.74 1.97
C CYS A 155 17.66 2.57 2.54
N HIS A 156 17.71 2.69 3.87
CA HIS A 156 18.69 3.46 4.62
C HIS A 156 19.71 2.57 5.33
N SER A 157 20.91 3.09 5.51
CA SER A 157 22.00 2.42 6.22
C SER A 157 22.51 3.24 7.38
N ARG A 158 23.50 2.69 8.12
CA ARG A 158 24.21 3.43 9.20
C ARG A 158 24.97 4.66 8.74
N TRP A 159 25.05 4.90 7.44
CA TRP A 159 25.65 6.12 6.92
C TRP A 159 24.78 7.35 7.24
N SER A 160 23.47 7.20 7.23
CA SER A 160 22.54 8.21 7.73
C SER A 160 21.92 7.78 9.07
N ASP A 161 20.69 7.36 9.08
CA ASP A 161 19.90 7.03 10.26
C ASP A 161 19.36 5.59 10.29
N GLY A 162 19.70 4.77 9.31
CA GLY A 162 19.42 3.33 9.35
C GLY A 162 20.27 2.62 10.42
N VAL A 163 19.79 1.48 10.93
CA VAL A 163 20.50 0.71 11.96
C VAL A 163 21.36 -0.42 11.39
N LEU A 164 21.22 -0.73 10.10
CA LEU A 164 22.01 -1.79 9.43
C LEU A 164 23.21 -1.21 8.68
N THR A 165 24.26 -1.98 8.58
CA THR A 165 25.35 -1.72 7.63
C THR A 165 24.85 -1.98 6.20
N ILE A 166 25.53 -1.44 5.19
CA ILE A 166 25.22 -1.69 3.77
C ILE A 166 25.25 -3.20 3.47
N GLU A 167 26.21 -3.92 4.02
CA GLU A 167 26.33 -5.38 3.83
C GLU A 167 25.14 -6.12 4.45
N GLU A 168 24.71 -5.75 5.66
CA GLU A 168 23.54 -6.35 6.32
C GLU A 168 22.25 -6.08 5.52
N VAL A 169 22.07 -4.88 4.95
CA VAL A 169 20.93 -4.57 4.07
C VAL A 169 20.96 -5.47 2.82
N ALA A 170 22.12 -5.60 2.16
CA ALA A 170 22.26 -6.42 0.97
C ALA A 170 21.98 -7.91 1.26
N GLN A 171 22.50 -8.44 2.38
CA GLN A 171 22.26 -9.81 2.80
C GLN A 171 20.77 -10.06 3.14
N ALA A 172 20.12 -9.12 3.82
CA ALA A 172 18.69 -9.21 4.12
C ALA A 172 17.84 -9.18 2.83
N ALA A 173 18.18 -8.34 1.85
CA ALA A 173 17.52 -8.30 0.55
C ALA A 173 17.70 -9.62 -0.23
N GLN A 174 18.90 -10.19 -0.24
CA GLN A 174 19.18 -11.50 -0.85
C GLN A 174 18.36 -12.62 -0.17
N ALA A 175 18.28 -12.63 1.15
CA ALA A 175 17.50 -13.60 1.90
C ALA A 175 15.99 -13.55 1.58
N LYS A 176 15.48 -12.39 1.17
CA LYS A 176 14.09 -12.19 0.69
C LYS A 176 13.91 -12.60 -0.78
N GLY A 177 14.97 -12.97 -1.49
CA GLY A 177 14.93 -13.32 -2.90
C GLY A 177 14.87 -12.10 -3.84
N TYR A 178 15.24 -10.91 -3.37
CA TYR A 178 15.33 -9.73 -4.20
C TYR A 178 16.48 -9.85 -5.22
N GLU A 179 16.30 -9.26 -6.38
CA GLU A 179 17.31 -9.20 -7.43
C GLU A 179 18.23 -7.98 -7.27
N TYR A 180 17.76 -6.94 -6.60
CA TYR A 180 18.48 -5.70 -6.32
C TYR A 180 17.97 -5.03 -5.04
N VAL A 181 18.81 -4.16 -4.47
CA VAL A 181 18.42 -3.19 -3.43
C VAL A 181 19.23 -1.91 -3.63
N ALA A 182 18.61 -0.74 -3.40
CA ALA A 182 19.30 0.55 -3.41
C ALA A 182 19.50 1.08 -2.00
N ILE A 183 20.70 1.59 -1.73
CA ILE A 183 21.00 2.34 -0.51
C ILE A 183 20.78 3.82 -0.80
N CYS A 184 19.75 4.41 -0.20
CA CYS A 184 19.30 5.78 -0.43
C CYS A 184 19.36 6.62 0.85
N ASP A 185 20.54 6.65 1.49
CA ASP A 185 20.77 7.46 2.67
C ASP A 185 20.47 8.95 2.43
N HIS A 186 20.07 9.68 3.46
CA HIS A 186 19.69 11.11 3.36
C HIS A 186 20.83 12.03 2.94
N SER A 187 20.49 13.11 2.22
CA SER A 187 21.41 14.18 1.85
C SER A 187 21.66 15.17 2.98
N GLN A 188 22.68 16.01 2.83
CA GLN A 188 23.31 16.83 3.88
C GLN A 188 22.40 17.82 4.60
N SER A 189 21.29 18.27 4.00
CA SER A 189 20.38 19.22 4.64
C SER A 189 19.59 18.58 5.79
N LEU A 190 19.35 17.27 5.74
CA LEU A 190 18.68 16.54 6.81
C LEU A 190 19.65 16.14 7.94
N LYS A 191 20.09 17.14 8.69
CA LYS A 191 21.09 16.97 9.75
C LYS A 191 20.66 16.04 10.89
N ILE A 192 19.36 15.98 11.19
CA ILE A 192 18.83 15.11 12.24
C ILE A 192 18.99 13.62 11.89
N ALA A 193 18.98 13.29 10.60
CA ALA A 193 19.23 11.97 10.08
C ALA A 193 20.71 11.73 9.71
N ASN A 194 21.64 12.58 10.16
CA ASN A 194 23.06 12.48 9.82
C ASN A 194 23.36 12.49 8.32
N GLY A 195 22.57 13.24 7.53
CA GLY A 195 22.63 13.27 6.08
C GLY A 195 24.04 13.47 5.50
N LEU A 196 24.30 12.89 4.33
CA LEU A 196 25.61 12.75 3.74
C LEU A 196 26.03 14.01 2.95
N SER A 197 27.24 14.50 3.25
CA SER A 197 27.91 15.45 2.36
C SER A 197 28.38 14.75 1.06
N PRO A 198 28.68 15.51 -0.01
CA PRO A 198 29.23 14.93 -1.24
C PRO A 198 30.47 14.05 -1.00
N GLU A 199 31.33 14.39 -0.06
CA GLU A 199 32.51 13.61 0.28
C GLU A 199 32.15 12.28 0.95
N ARG A 200 31.22 12.29 1.92
CA ARG A 200 30.72 11.09 2.59
C ARG A 200 29.99 10.18 1.60
N LEU A 201 29.21 10.76 0.69
CA LEU A 201 28.48 10.02 -0.35
C LEU A 201 29.46 9.32 -1.33
N ARG A 202 30.59 9.95 -1.68
CA ARG A 202 31.63 9.27 -2.48
C ARG A 202 32.29 8.12 -1.74
N GLN A 203 32.57 8.29 -0.44
CA GLN A 203 33.12 7.22 0.41
C GLN A 203 32.15 6.04 0.50
N GLN A 204 30.87 6.31 0.72
CA GLN A 204 29.81 5.30 0.73
C GLN A 204 29.72 4.55 -0.61
N HIS A 205 29.78 5.27 -1.72
CA HIS A 205 29.76 4.68 -3.06
C HIS A 205 30.91 3.66 -3.25
N GLN A 206 32.13 4.00 -2.81
CA GLN A 206 33.26 3.06 -2.88
C GLN A 206 33.00 1.81 -2.04
N GLN A 207 32.39 1.95 -0.90
CA GLN A 207 32.00 0.80 -0.05
C GLN A 207 30.92 -0.04 -0.74
N ILE A 208 29.90 0.58 -1.35
CA ILE A 208 28.86 -0.10 -2.12
C ILE A 208 29.46 -0.93 -3.25
N LEU A 209 30.37 -0.34 -4.05
CA LEU A 209 31.03 -1.05 -5.14
C LEU A 209 31.82 -2.28 -4.64
N HIS A 210 32.52 -2.13 -3.54
CA HIS A 210 33.29 -3.24 -2.94
C HIS A 210 32.37 -4.38 -2.47
N ILE A 211 31.27 -4.05 -1.74
CA ILE A 211 30.31 -5.04 -1.26
C ILE A 211 29.57 -5.70 -2.43
N ARG A 212 29.18 -4.93 -3.44
CA ARG A 212 28.58 -5.42 -4.70
C ARG A 212 29.42 -6.50 -5.35
N GLU A 213 30.72 -6.27 -5.45
CA GLU A 213 31.67 -7.24 -6.01
C GLU A 213 31.80 -8.50 -5.11
N GLN A 214 31.91 -8.31 -3.81
CA GLN A 214 32.05 -9.41 -2.85
C GLN A 214 30.83 -10.35 -2.81
N LEU A 215 29.62 -9.77 -2.84
CA LEU A 215 28.39 -10.54 -2.71
C LEU A 215 27.87 -11.05 -4.06
N GLY A 216 28.35 -10.50 -5.19
CA GLY A 216 27.78 -10.80 -6.51
C GLY A 216 26.30 -10.45 -6.62
N PHE A 217 25.85 -9.40 -5.90
CA PHE A 217 24.46 -8.98 -5.81
C PHE A 217 24.30 -7.55 -6.37
N ASN A 218 23.15 -7.27 -7.01
CA ASN A 218 22.88 -5.94 -7.57
C ASN A 218 22.57 -4.92 -6.45
N LEU A 219 23.59 -4.47 -5.76
CA LEU A 219 23.54 -3.42 -4.77
C LEU A 219 23.71 -2.08 -5.46
N LEU A 220 22.67 -1.24 -5.46
CA LEU A 220 22.62 0.04 -6.15
C LEU A 220 23.06 1.17 -5.22
N SER A 221 23.85 2.10 -5.76
CA SER A 221 24.24 3.33 -5.09
C SER A 221 23.19 4.40 -5.33
N GLY A 222 22.38 4.68 -4.34
CA GLY A 222 21.35 5.70 -4.40
C GLY A 222 21.61 6.89 -3.48
N ILE A 223 20.64 7.76 -3.41
CA ILE A 223 20.53 8.88 -2.49
C ILE A 223 19.07 9.28 -2.33
N GLU A 224 18.62 9.54 -1.10
CA GLU A 224 17.42 10.32 -0.87
C GLU A 224 17.81 11.79 -0.71
N VAL A 225 17.63 12.56 -1.79
CA VAL A 225 17.99 13.97 -1.84
C VAL A 225 16.83 14.86 -1.41
N ASP A 226 17.10 15.83 -0.52
CA ASP A 226 16.11 16.81 -0.11
C ASP A 226 15.74 17.75 -1.26
N ILE A 227 14.46 17.93 -1.50
CA ILE A 227 13.91 19.02 -2.29
C ILE A 227 13.83 20.25 -1.37
N LEU A 228 14.64 21.26 -1.62
CA LEU A 228 14.69 22.48 -0.81
C LEU A 228 13.44 23.36 -1.00
N GLY A 229 13.27 24.36 -0.15
CA GLY A 229 12.08 25.20 -0.13
C GLY A 229 11.76 25.94 -1.44
N ASP A 230 12.73 26.15 -2.30
CA ASP A 230 12.63 26.76 -3.62
C ASP A 230 12.53 25.73 -4.78
N GLY A 231 12.50 24.44 -4.43
CA GLY A 231 12.46 23.33 -5.40
C GLY A 231 13.81 22.93 -5.98
N SER A 232 14.91 23.54 -5.57
CA SER A 232 16.25 23.04 -5.89
C SER A 232 16.57 21.78 -5.07
N LEU A 233 17.51 20.98 -5.54
CA LEU A 233 17.97 19.81 -4.81
C LEU A 233 19.17 20.16 -3.93
N ASP A 234 19.28 19.46 -2.80
CA ASP A 234 20.32 19.67 -1.79
C ASP A 234 21.75 19.28 -2.26
N LEU A 235 21.86 18.60 -3.40
CA LEU A 235 23.12 18.18 -4.00
C LEU A 235 23.25 18.72 -5.44
N LEU A 236 24.47 18.92 -5.89
CA LEU A 236 24.76 19.33 -7.26
C LEU A 236 24.49 18.20 -8.25
N ASP A 237 24.08 18.55 -9.46
CA ASP A 237 23.83 17.60 -10.56
C ASP A 237 25.03 16.67 -10.82
N SER A 238 26.26 17.17 -10.70
CA SER A 238 27.46 16.36 -10.84
C SER A 238 27.62 15.26 -9.81
N VAL A 239 26.98 15.41 -8.63
CA VAL A 239 26.96 14.39 -7.57
C VAL A 239 25.83 13.40 -7.81
N LEU A 240 24.67 13.90 -8.22
CA LEU A 240 23.51 13.09 -8.55
C LEU A 240 23.77 12.17 -9.75
N ALA A 241 24.44 12.69 -10.78
CA ALA A 241 24.82 11.93 -11.98
C ALA A 241 25.70 10.70 -11.72
N GLU A 242 26.34 10.63 -10.53
CA GLU A 242 27.15 9.47 -10.11
C GLU A 242 26.33 8.37 -9.42
N ARG A 243 25.01 8.55 -9.25
CA ARG A 243 24.15 7.60 -8.54
C ARG A 243 23.41 6.68 -9.50
N ASP A 244 23.16 5.44 -9.06
CA ASP A 244 22.35 4.50 -9.81
C ASP A 244 20.85 4.83 -9.64
N VAL A 245 20.45 5.45 -8.51
CA VAL A 245 19.06 5.84 -8.19
C VAL A 245 19.05 7.13 -7.37
N VAL A 246 18.21 8.08 -7.76
CA VAL A 246 17.96 9.33 -7.02
C VAL A 246 16.49 9.41 -6.63
N VAL A 247 16.22 9.30 -5.33
CA VAL A 247 14.93 9.54 -4.73
C VAL A 247 14.90 10.98 -4.24
N ALA A 248 13.95 11.81 -4.70
CA ALA A 248 13.82 13.19 -4.27
C ALA A 248 12.61 13.36 -3.33
N SER A 249 12.82 13.89 -2.14
CA SER A 249 11.82 13.94 -1.08
C SER A 249 11.73 15.29 -0.39
N ILE A 250 10.58 15.61 0.20
CA ILE A 250 10.37 16.79 1.04
C ILE A 250 10.43 16.40 2.51
N HIS A 251 11.41 16.93 3.26
CA HIS A 251 11.53 16.72 4.71
C HIS A 251 11.36 18.01 5.53
N SER A 252 11.19 19.15 4.89
CA SER A 252 11.03 20.45 5.55
C SER A 252 10.06 21.36 4.81
N GLY A 253 9.63 22.46 5.46
CA GLY A 253 8.78 23.45 4.79
C GLY A 253 7.35 22.98 4.49
N PHE A 254 6.80 22.04 5.25
CA PHE A 254 5.47 21.46 5.09
C PHE A 254 4.30 22.46 5.17
N ARG A 255 4.55 23.70 5.61
CA ARG A 255 3.54 24.76 5.77
C ARG A 255 3.46 25.70 4.56
N GLN A 256 4.22 25.45 3.51
CA GLN A 256 4.05 26.18 2.25
C GLN A 256 2.65 25.92 1.70
N ASP A 257 2.13 26.89 0.91
CA ASP A 257 0.83 26.71 0.26
C ASP A 257 0.87 25.63 -0.83
N GLU A 258 -0.31 25.24 -1.30
CA GLU A 258 -0.47 24.17 -2.29
C GLU A 258 0.33 24.44 -3.58
N GLN A 259 0.27 25.67 -4.07
CA GLN A 259 0.98 26.01 -5.31
C GLN A 259 2.50 25.97 -5.13
N GLN A 260 2.99 26.44 -3.98
CA GLN A 260 4.42 26.41 -3.67
C GLN A 260 4.92 24.96 -3.55
N LEU A 261 4.21 24.08 -2.81
CA LEU A 261 4.59 22.68 -2.64
C LEU A 261 4.50 21.92 -3.97
N THR A 262 3.45 22.16 -4.75
CA THR A 262 3.29 21.55 -6.08
C THR A 262 4.42 21.96 -7.02
N ASN A 263 4.73 23.25 -7.11
CA ASN A 263 5.81 23.77 -7.96
C ASN A 263 7.18 23.25 -7.50
N ARG A 264 7.38 23.09 -6.19
CA ARG A 264 8.60 22.57 -5.60
C ARG A 264 8.89 21.14 -6.08
N VAL A 265 7.89 20.25 -6.04
CA VAL A 265 8.02 18.88 -6.52
C VAL A 265 8.17 18.84 -8.05
N ILE A 266 7.37 19.63 -8.77
CA ILE A 266 7.47 19.72 -10.25
C ILE A 266 8.88 20.14 -10.69
N LYS A 267 9.45 21.14 -10.02
CA LYS A 267 10.82 21.61 -10.32
C LYS A 267 11.88 20.52 -10.06
N ALA A 268 11.71 19.73 -9.00
CA ALA A 268 12.60 18.61 -8.73
C ALA A 268 12.53 17.54 -9.84
N MET A 269 11.32 17.22 -10.32
CA MET A 269 11.11 16.28 -11.44
C MET A 269 11.70 16.76 -12.78
N GLU A 270 11.96 18.06 -12.92
CA GLU A 270 12.62 18.61 -14.12
C GLU A 270 14.14 18.34 -14.15
N ASN A 271 14.71 17.94 -13.02
CA ASN A 271 16.11 17.53 -12.96
C ASN A 271 16.28 16.14 -13.61
N PRO A 272 17.13 15.99 -14.63
CA PRO A 272 17.27 14.73 -15.37
C PRO A 272 17.87 13.59 -14.56
N HIS A 273 18.38 13.86 -13.37
CA HIS A 273 18.95 12.86 -12.46
C HIS A 273 17.95 12.36 -11.41
N VAL A 274 16.75 12.94 -11.34
CA VAL A 274 15.71 12.49 -10.40
C VAL A 274 14.92 11.35 -11.03
N ASP A 275 14.98 10.18 -10.41
CA ASP A 275 14.28 8.99 -10.87
C ASP A 275 12.91 8.84 -10.17
N ILE A 276 12.89 9.01 -8.84
CA ILE A 276 11.72 8.73 -8.00
C ILE A 276 11.39 9.95 -7.13
N ILE A 277 10.10 10.26 -7.00
CA ILE A 277 9.61 11.16 -5.94
C ILE A 277 9.18 10.29 -4.74
N GLY A 278 9.93 10.38 -3.65
CA GLY A 278 9.70 9.63 -2.44
C GLY A 278 8.53 10.16 -1.63
N HIS A 279 7.71 9.27 -1.04
CA HIS A 279 6.53 9.58 -0.19
C HIS A 279 5.86 10.91 -0.55
N PRO A 280 5.22 11.01 -1.75
CA PRO A 280 4.87 12.27 -2.41
C PRO A 280 3.92 13.19 -1.67
N THR A 281 3.12 12.68 -0.71
CA THR A 281 2.21 13.51 0.10
C THR A 281 2.78 13.84 1.47
N GLY A 282 3.86 13.19 1.87
CA GLY A 282 4.55 13.37 3.15
C GLY A 282 3.69 13.07 4.38
N ARG A 283 2.58 12.33 4.22
CA ARG A 283 1.70 11.98 5.33
C ARG A 283 2.37 11.01 6.31
N LEU A 284 1.93 11.06 7.57
CA LEU A 284 2.20 10.05 8.59
C LEU A 284 0.87 9.72 9.27
N LEU A 285 0.39 8.49 9.10
CA LEU A 285 -0.90 8.04 9.59
C LEU A 285 -0.99 8.23 11.12
N GLY A 286 -2.07 8.87 11.56
CA GLY A 286 -2.28 9.20 12.98
C GLY A 286 -1.38 10.31 13.55
N ARG A 287 -0.41 10.85 12.81
CA ARG A 287 0.56 11.86 13.30
C ARG A 287 0.60 13.13 12.46
N ARG A 288 0.56 13.04 11.15
CA ARG A 288 0.65 14.18 10.24
C ARG A 288 -0.21 13.97 9.02
N SER A 289 -1.15 14.88 8.79
CA SER A 289 -1.92 14.91 7.55
C SER A 289 -1.00 15.13 6.33
N PRO A 290 -1.42 14.69 5.14
CA PRO A 290 -0.74 15.09 3.91
C PRO A 290 -0.54 16.61 3.88
N TYR A 291 0.61 17.07 3.40
CA TYR A 291 0.74 18.49 3.12
C TYR A 291 -0.09 18.89 1.89
N SER A 292 -0.41 20.17 1.78
CA SER A 292 -1.24 20.67 0.70
C SER A 292 -0.47 20.60 -0.62
N ILE A 293 -0.77 19.63 -1.48
CA ILE A 293 -0.14 19.43 -2.78
C ILE A 293 -1.19 19.00 -3.81
N ASN A 294 -1.12 19.56 -5.01
CA ASN A 294 -1.98 19.15 -6.12
C ASN A 294 -1.40 17.93 -6.83
N MET A 295 -1.84 16.74 -6.38
CA MET A 295 -1.35 15.48 -6.92
C MET A 295 -1.67 15.27 -8.40
N GLU A 296 -2.76 15.85 -8.91
CA GLU A 296 -3.09 15.76 -10.33
C GLU A 296 -2.02 16.46 -11.18
N GLN A 297 -1.60 17.68 -10.80
CA GLN A 297 -0.53 18.41 -11.50
C GLN A 297 0.82 17.69 -11.37
N VAL A 298 1.12 17.12 -10.19
CA VAL A 298 2.32 16.30 -9.98
C VAL A 298 2.34 15.10 -10.92
N MET A 299 1.22 14.37 -11.03
CA MET A 299 1.11 13.20 -11.90
C MET A 299 1.15 13.58 -13.39
N GLN A 300 0.53 14.68 -13.79
CA GLN A 300 0.64 15.22 -15.16
C GLN A 300 2.11 15.50 -15.51
N ARG A 301 2.86 16.08 -14.56
CA ARG A 301 4.28 16.35 -14.78
C ARG A 301 5.10 15.06 -14.79
N ALA A 302 4.85 14.12 -13.88
CA ALA A 302 5.52 12.81 -13.84
C ALA A 302 5.34 12.05 -15.16
N ALA A 303 4.14 12.07 -15.75
CA ALA A 303 3.88 11.46 -17.05
C ALA A 303 4.71 12.08 -18.18
N ILE A 304 5.02 13.38 -18.11
CA ILE A 304 5.82 14.10 -19.12
C ILE A 304 7.32 13.86 -18.92
N THR A 305 7.81 13.93 -17.67
CA THR A 305 9.23 13.78 -17.33
C THR A 305 9.69 12.32 -17.32
N GLY A 306 8.75 11.38 -17.14
CA GLY A 306 9.05 9.97 -16.91
C GLY A 306 9.44 9.65 -15.46
N SER A 307 9.34 10.63 -14.55
CA SER A 307 9.62 10.42 -13.13
C SER A 307 8.66 9.41 -12.54
N VAL A 308 9.18 8.57 -11.66
CA VAL A 308 8.43 7.54 -10.95
C VAL A 308 7.88 8.12 -9.64
N LEU A 309 6.66 7.77 -9.26
CA LEU A 309 6.12 8.11 -7.94
C LEU A 309 6.24 6.90 -7.01
N GLU A 310 6.59 7.14 -5.77
CA GLU A 310 6.72 6.08 -4.77
C GLU A 310 5.36 5.69 -4.17
N ILE A 311 5.19 4.39 -3.95
CA ILE A 311 4.33 3.86 -2.88
C ILE A 311 5.26 3.45 -1.75
N ASN A 312 5.34 4.28 -0.72
CA ASN A 312 6.08 3.99 0.49
C ASN A 312 5.32 2.96 1.34
N ALA A 313 5.91 1.80 1.52
CA ALA A 313 5.28 0.65 2.17
C ALA A 313 5.30 0.72 3.71
N SER A 314 5.95 1.74 4.30
CA SER A 314 5.91 1.92 5.75
C SER A 314 4.46 2.02 6.25
N PRO A 315 4.05 1.22 7.26
CA PRO A 315 2.69 1.26 7.81
C PRO A 315 2.29 2.64 8.35
N ASP A 316 3.28 3.43 8.77
CA ASP A 316 3.08 4.80 9.23
C ASP A 316 2.79 5.79 8.08
N ARG A 317 3.14 5.44 6.82
CA ARG A 317 2.99 6.33 5.66
C ARG A 317 1.90 5.86 4.71
N LEU A 318 2.10 4.69 4.11
CA LEU A 318 1.25 4.17 3.04
C LEU A 318 1.01 5.23 1.93
N ASP A 319 2.07 5.80 1.41
CA ASP A 319 2.09 6.98 0.54
C ASP A 319 2.82 6.65 -0.79
N LEU A 320 2.16 6.63 -1.90
CA LEU A 320 0.78 7.01 -2.25
C LEU A 320 -0.31 6.09 -1.65
N ASN A 321 -1.52 6.67 -1.51
CA ASN A 321 -2.71 5.89 -1.20
C ASN A 321 -3.34 5.23 -2.45
N ASP A 322 -4.36 4.40 -2.25
CA ASP A 322 -5.09 3.68 -3.29
C ASP A 322 -5.73 4.61 -4.34
N VAL A 323 -6.30 5.75 -3.90
CA VAL A 323 -6.93 6.73 -4.80
C VAL A 323 -5.90 7.38 -5.72
N HIS A 324 -4.76 7.80 -5.16
CA HIS A 324 -3.68 8.39 -5.93
C HIS A 324 -2.99 7.35 -6.82
N THR A 325 -2.87 6.12 -6.37
CA THR A 325 -2.33 5.02 -7.16
C THR A 325 -3.20 4.74 -8.40
N GLN A 326 -4.52 4.67 -8.22
CA GLN A 326 -5.45 4.52 -9.34
C GLN A 326 -5.39 5.71 -10.32
N MET A 327 -5.26 6.94 -9.80
CA MET A 327 -5.09 8.13 -10.62
C MET A 327 -3.78 8.08 -11.42
N ALA A 328 -2.65 7.76 -10.77
CA ALA A 328 -1.35 7.63 -11.43
C ALA A 328 -1.40 6.61 -12.57
N ARG A 329 -2.00 5.43 -12.32
CA ARG A 329 -2.20 4.40 -13.34
C ARG A 329 -3.02 4.92 -14.53
N SER A 330 -4.13 5.63 -14.28
CA SER A 330 -4.98 6.18 -15.35
C SER A 330 -4.26 7.21 -16.22
N MET A 331 -3.24 7.88 -15.68
CA MET A 331 -2.39 8.84 -16.37
C MET A 331 -1.12 8.22 -16.97
N GLY A 332 -0.90 6.91 -16.83
CA GLY A 332 0.28 6.21 -17.32
C GLY A 332 1.57 6.53 -16.56
N VAL A 333 1.47 7.02 -15.31
CA VAL A 333 2.60 7.31 -14.44
C VAL A 333 3.15 6.01 -13.87
N LYS A 334 4.46 5.83 -13.92
CA LYS A 334 5.15 4.69 -13.30
C LYS A 334 5.17 4.82 -11.78
N ILE A 335 5.08 3.69 -11.10
CA ILE A 335 5.10 3.61 -9.64
C ILE A 335 6.22 2.66 -9.22
N ALA A 336 6.95 3.01 -8.16
CA ALA A 336 7.86 2.13 -7.44
C ALA A 336 7.28 1.85 -6.05
N ILE A 337 7.29 0.59 -5.65
CA ILE A 337 6.92 0.20 -4.29
C ILE A 337 8.23 0.01 -3.52
N ASN A 338 8.44 0.81 -2.48
CA ASN A 338 9.65 0.78 -1.66
C ASN A 338 9.30 0.78 -0.17
N THR A 339 10.19 0.27 0.65
CA THR A 339 9.94 0.19 2.10
C THR A 339 10.34 1.43 2.87
N ASP A 340 11.30 2.22 2.38
CA ASP A 340 11.94 3.30 3.15
C ASP A 340 12.53 2.72 4.46
N ALA A 341 13.08 1.50 4.36
CA ALA A 341 13.49 0.72 5.51
C ALA A 341 14.74 1.28 6.17
N HIS A 342 14.68 1.47 7.49
CA HIS A 342 15.79 1.87 8.36
C HIS A 342 16.27 0.71 9.26
N SER A 343 15.55 -0.43 9.22
CA SER A 343 15.87 -1.64 9.99
C SER A 343 15.51 -2.91 9.21
N GLN A 344 15.99 -4.06 9.69
CA GLN A 344 15.68 -5.34 9.06
C GLN A 344 14.19 -5.66 9.08
N VAL A 345 13.49 -5.33 10.17
CA VAL A 345 12.05 -5.57 10.31
C VAL A 345 11.25 -4.73 9.31
N GLU A 346 11.69 -3.52 9.02
CA GLU A 346 11.01 -2.62 8.08
C GLU A 346 11.12 -3.08 6.62
N LEU A 347 12.11 -3.89 6.27
CA LEU A 347 12.15 -4.57 4.97
C LEU A 347 10.98 -5.55 4.78
N ASP A 348 10.31 -5.98 5.86
CA ASP A 348 9.11 -6.82 5.78
C ASP A 348 7.84 -6.03 5.41
N ASN A 349 7.87 -4.69 5.52
CA ASN A 349 6.76 -3.81 5.17
C ASN A 349 6.31 -3.95 3.70
N MET A 350 7.19 -4.44 2.82
CA MET A 350 6.84 -4.75 1.43
C MET A 350 5.63 -5.69 1.33
N GLN A 351 5.43 -6.58 2.31
CA GLN A 351 4.32 -7.54 2.34
C GLN A 351 2.96 -6.86 2.48
N ASP A 352 2.91 -5.69 3.11
CA ASP A 352 1.66 -5.00 3.41
C ASP A 352 1.13 -4.18 2.22
N ARG A 353 1.95 -3.94 1.18
CA ARG A 353 1.63 -3.05 0.06
C ARG A 353 1.30 -3.70 -1.27
N LYS A 354 1.40 -4.99 -1.39
CA LYS A 354 1.15 -5.75 -2.62
C LYS A 354 -0.26 -5.59 -3.23
N SER A 355 -1.21 -5.01 -2.52
CA SER A 355 -2.63 -5.03 -2.91
C SER A 355 -3.23 -3.65 -3.20
N VAL A 356 -2.42 -2.60 -3.32
CA VAL A 356 -2.91 -1.22 -3.57
C VAL A 356 -2.67 -0.79 -5.03
N VAL A 357 -1.95 -1.58 -5.82
CA VAL A 357 -1.53 -1.22 -7.21
C VAL A 357 -2.33 -1.97 -8.26
#